data_1914123bb561700e56d10644d59f155f
#
_entry.id   1914123bb561700e56d10644d59f155f
#
_cell.length_a   1.000
_cell.length_b   1.000
_cell.length_c   1.000
_cell.angle_alpha   90.00
_cell.angle_beta   90.00
_cell.angle_gamma   90.00
#
_symmetry.space_group_name_H-M   'P 1'
#
loop_
_entity.id
_entity.type
_entity.pdbx_description
1 polymer ?
#
loop_
_entity_poly.entity_id
_entity_poly.type
_entity_poly.pdbx_seq_one_letter_code
_entity_poly.pdbx_strand_id
1 'polypeptide(L)'
;MNLILGQRADRSLIRNGSSQCVIEAVFESASIEKDLTPLLDDFGLESCDDGILILKRSLRTSGGNRQFVNGSPTTLEALELIGELLVDIHGPHDHQSLLDAARQLEILDAYGHLDPLREEFADLLKKLRQME
;
A
#
# COMPACT_ATOMS: atom_id res chain seq x y z
N MET A 1 10.96 -5.32 -6.63
CA MET A 1 10.01 -4.41 -5.98
C MET A 1 8.61 -4.98 -5.95
N ASN A 2 7.97 -5.26 -7.08
CA ASN A 2 6.57 -5.69 -7.18
C ASN A 2 6.18 -6.88 -6.26
N LEU A 3 7.08 -7.82 -6.03
CA LEU A 3 6.81 -8.96 -5.14
C LEU A 3 6.58 -8.56 -3.69
N ILE A 4 7.36 -7.60 -3.16
CA ILE A 4 7.22 -7.16 -1.79
C ILE A 4 5.98 -6.28 -1.60
N LEU A 5 5.49 -5.69 -2.68
CA LEU A 5 4.28 -4.89 -2.74
C LEU A 5 3.00 -5.70 -3.06
N GLY A 6 3.02 -7.01 -2.83
CA GLY A 6 1.82 -7.84 -2.91
C GLY A 6 1.63 -8.62 -4.22
N GLN A 7 2.32 -8.32 -5.30
CA GLN A 7 2.12 -9.03 -6.58
C GLN A 7 2.30 -10.56 -6.46
N ARG A 8 1.58 -11.28 -7.31
CA ARG A 8 1.60 -12.75 -7.34
C ARG A 8 3.01 -13.26 -7.57
N ALA A 9 3.47 -14.14 -6.69
CA ALA A 9 4.80 -14.71 -6.75
C ALA A 9 4.80 -16.04 -7.50
N ASP A 10 5.79 -16.22 -8.39
CA ASP A 10 6.07 -17.50 -9.02
C ASP A 10 7.15 -18.25 -8.23
N ARG A 11 6.99 -19.58 -8.09
CA ARG A 11 7.96 -20.44 -7.42
C ARG A 11 9.30 -20.53 -8.17
N SER A 12 9.33 -20.21 -9.46
CA SER A 12 10.56 -20.13 -10.26
C SER A 12 11.58 -19.12 -9.73
N LEU A 13 11.12 -18.17 -8.89
CA LEU A 13 11.98 -17.20 -8.20
C LEU A 13 12.81 -17.80 -7.07
N ILE A 14 12.46 -19.01 -6.62
CA ILE A 14 13.24 -19.72 -5.62
C ILE A 14 14.44 -20.36 -6.31
N ARG A 15 15.62 -20.02 -5.82
CA ARG A 15 16.88 -20.56 -6.38
C ARG A 15 16.87 -22.09 -6.37
N ASN A 16 17.32 -22.70 -7.44
CA ASN A 16 17.49 -24.16 -7.52
C ASN A 16 18.30 -24.68 -6.34
N GLY A 17 17.78 -25.72 -5.68
CA GLY A 17 18.39 -26.29 -4.47
C GLY A 17 18.01 -25.60 -3.16
N SER A 18 17.28 -24.48 -3.19
CA SER A 18 16.76 -23.82 -2.00
C SER A 18 15.29 -24.20 -1.76
N SER A 19 14.90 -24.27 -0.49
CA SER A 19 13.52 -24.54 -0.08
C SER A 19 12.65 -23.28 0.05
N GLN A 20 13.30 -22.12 0.08
CA GLN A 20 12.59 -20.83 0.25
C GLN A 20 13.38 -19.66 -0.36
N CYS A 21 12.65 -18.59 -0.66
CA CYS A 21 13.15 -17.26 -0.98
C CYS A 21 12.53 -16.25 0.00
N VAL A 22 13.34 -15.43 0.60
CA VAL A 22 12.88 -14.36 1.51
C VAL A 22 13.21 -13.02 0.86
N ILE A 23 12.23 -12.14 0.83
CA ILE A 23 12.34 -10.77 0.35
C ILE A 23 11.95 -9.87 1.53
N GLU A 24 12.76 -8.86 1.78
CA GLU A 24 12.52 -7.88 2.83
C GLU A 24 12.82 -6.49 2.28
N ALA A 25 11.98 -5.53 2.62
CA ALA A 25 12.16 -4.12 2.30
C ALA A 25 11.89 -3.28 3.53
N VAL A 26 12.70 -2.25 3.71
CA VAL A 26 12.56 -1.24 4.75
C VAL A 26 12.25 0.08 4.08
N PHE A 27 11.18 0.72 4.50
CA PHE A 27 10.78 2.05 4.08
C PHE A 27 10.92 2.99 5.25
N GLU A 28 11.48 4.17 4.99
CA GLU A 28 11.69 5.20 6.00
C GLU A 28 11.18 6.54 5.46
N SER A 29 10.22 7.14 6.14
CA SER A 29 9.71 8.48 5.85
C SER A 29 8.97 9.04 7.05
N ALA A 30 9.12 10.33 7.28
CA ALA A 30 8.41 11.03 8.35
C ALA A 30 6.88 11.04 8.17
N SER A 31 6.37 10.87 6.95
CA SER A 31 4.92 10.82 6.65
C SER A 31 4.34 9.41 6.73
N ILE A 32 5.17 8.38 6.63
CA ILE A 32 4.74 6.96 6.54
C ILE A 32 3.82 6.58 7.71
N GLU A 33 4.16 6.98 8.93
CA GLU A 33 3.38 6.66 10.11
C GLU A 33 1.97 7.23 10.00
N LYS A 34 1.85 8.51 9.67
CA LYS A 34 0.55 9.19 9.54
C LYS A 34 -0.31 8.57 8.42
N ASP A 35 0.29 8.29 7.28
CA ASP A 35 -0.42 7.84 6.09
C ASP A 35 -0.87 6.37 6.20
N LEU A 36 -0.11 5.53 6.93
CA LEU A 36 -0.39 4.10 7.05
C LEU A 36 -1.11 3.71 8.33
N THR A 37 -1.09 4.51 9.40
CA THR A 37 -1.73 4.17 10.68
C THR A 37 -3.17 3.66 10.52
N PRO A 38 -4.07 4.35 9.77
CA PRO A 38 -5.45 3.86 9.63
C PRO A 38 -5.53 2.47 9.01
N LEU A 39 -4.70 2.21 8.00
CA LEU A 39 -4.67 0.92 7.31
C LEU A 39 -4.08 -0.19 8.18
N LEU A 40 -3.02 0.11 8.93
CA LEU A 40 -2.41 -0.85 9.84
C LEU A 40 -3.36 -1.25 10.97
N ASP A 41 -4.10 -0.29 11.52
CA ASP A 41 -5.10 -0.50 12.55
C ASP A 41 -6.27 -1.37 12.03
N ASP A 42 -6.76 -1.13 10.81
CA ASP A 42 -7.83 -1.90 10.18
C ASP A 42 -7.45 -3.39 10.02
N PHE A 43 -6.20 -3.68 9.77
CA PHE A 43 -5.68 -5.05 9.66
C PHE A 43 -5.12 -5.61 10.99
N GLY A 44 -5.17 -4.85 12.08
CA GLY A 44 -4.62 -5.27 13.38
C GLY A 44 -3.12 -5.50 13.36
N LEU A 45 -2.39 -4.71 12.57
CA LEU A 45 -0.94 -4.78 12.41
C LEU A 45 -0.24 -3.80 13.35
N GLU A 46 1.02 -4.11 13.68
CA GLU A 46 1.84 -3.19 14.47
C GLU A 46 2.11 -1.89 13.72
N SER A 47 2.04 -0.78 14.45
CA SER A 47 2.33 0.56 13.92
C SER A 47 3.78 0.68 13.44
N CYS A 48 4.05 1.73 12.67
CA CYS A 48 5.41 2.08 12.30
C CYS A 48 6.18 2.62 13.53
N ASP A 49 7.42 2.21 13.68
CA ASP A 49 8.30 2.66 14.76
C ASP A 49 9.26 3.71 14.18
N ASP A 50 9.25 4.92 14.72
CA ASP A 50 10.10 6.04 14.25
C ASP A 50 10.00 6.31 12.74
N GLY A 51 8.81 6.13 12.12
CA GLY A 51 8.62 6.31 10.68
C GLY A 51 9.22 5.19 9.83
N ILE A 52 9.53 4.04 10.43
CA ILE A 52 10.06 2.86 9.75
C ILE A 52 8.96 1.83 9.54
N LEU A 53 8.85 1.34 8.32
CA LEU A 53 7.98 0.22 7.94
C LEU A 53 8.82 -0.91 7.36
N ILE A 54 8.64 -2.11 7.88
CA ILE A 54 9.33 -3.31 7.42
C ILE A 54 8.33 -4.27 6.77
N LEU A 55 8.48 -4.49 5.47
CA LEU A 55 7.73 -5.49 4.73
C LEU A 55 8.60 -6.72 4.49
N LYS A 56 8.05 -7.91 4.78
CA LYS A 56 8.76 -9.16 4.56
C LYS A 56 7.87 -10.21 3.92
N ARG A 57 8.39 -10.91 2.95
CA ARG A 57 7.69 -11.99 2.26
C ARG A 57 8.57 -13.22 2.12
N SER A 58 8.04 -14.38 2.52
CA SER A 58 8.71 -15.67 2.40
C SER A 58 7.94 -16.55 1.41
N LEU A 59 8.59 -16.89 0.31
CA LEU A 59 8.10 -17.82 -0.70
C LEU A 59 8.70 -19.19 -0.43
N ARG A 60 7.89 -20.27 -0.52
CA ARG A 60 8.32 -21.63 -0.22
C ARG A 60 8.02 -22.57 -1.37
N THR A 61 8.89 -23.56 -1.59
CA THR A 61 8.69 -24.62 -2.57
C THR A 61 7.52 -25.53 -2.18
N SER A 62 7.32 -25.75 -0.87
CA SER A 62 6.22 -26.52 -0.30
C SER A 62 5.54 -25.72 0.82
N GLY A 63 4.22 -25.85 0.93
CA GLY A 63 3.42 -25.08 1.88
C GLY A 63 2.99 -23.72 1.34
N GLY A 64 2.47 -22.88 2.20
CA GLY A 64 1.98 -21.54 1.89
C GLY A 64 3.08 -20.48 1.95
N ASN A 65 2.97 -19.48 1.12
CA ASN A 65 3.75 -18.25 1.24
C ASN A 65 3.32 -17.50 2.52
N ARG A 66 4.24 -16.75 3.10
CA ARG A 66 3.97 -15.94 4.29
C ARG A 66 4.41 -14.51 4.06
N GLN A 67 3.62 -13.58 4.54
CA GLN A 67 3.88 -12.16 4.50
C GLN A 67 3.81 -11.56 5.91
N PHE A 68 4.61 -10.52 6.13
CA PHE A 68 4.70 -9.84 7.41
C PHE A 68 4.86 -8.34 7.20
N VAL A 69 4.26 -7.58 8.09
CA VAL A 69 4.41 -6.13 8.23
C VAL A 69 4.85 -5.88 9.66
N ASN A 70 5.98 -5.20 9.85
CA ASN A 70 6.57 -4.92 11.17
C ASN A 70 6.68 -6.16 12.07
N GLY A 71 6.94 -7.35 11.47
CA GLY A 71 7.01 -8.62 12.19
C GLY A 71 5.67 -9.34 12.36
N SER A 72 4.53 -8.66 12.23
CA SER A 72 3.20 -9.25 12.35
C SER A 72 2.79 -9.98 11.05
N PRO A 73 2.30 -11.22 11.13
CA PRO A 73 1.76 -11.94 9.97
C PRO A 73 0.59 -11.19 9.35
N THR A 74 0.53 -11.12 8.02
CA THR A 74 -0.51 -10.39 7.32
C THR A 74 -1.04 -11.14 6.10
N THR A 75 -2.10 -10.61 5.47
CA THR A 75 -2.66 -11.12 4.22
C THR A 75 -1.94 -10.51 3.00
N LEU A 76 -2.13 -11.14 1.84
CA LEU A 76 -1.62 -10.58 0.59
C LEU A 76 -2.34 -9.27 0.24
N GLU A 77 -3.63 -9.19 0.51
CA GLU A 77 -4.47 -8.01 0.31
C GLU A 77 -3.95 -6.80 1.10
N ALA A 78 -3.66 -6.98 2.40
CA ALA A 78 -3.08 -5.91 3.21
C ALA A 78 -1.73 -5.42 2.65
N LEU A 79 -0.90 -6.36 2.16
CA LEU A 79 0.39 -6.02 1.58
C LEU A 79 0.23 -5.25 0.25
N GLU A 80 -0.78 -5.58 -0.57
CA GLU A 80 -1.13 -4.86 -1.81
C GLU A 80 -1.57 -3.43 -1.50
N LEU A 81 -2.52 -3.25 -0.57
CA LEU A 81 -3.01 -1.93 -0.19
C LEU A 81 -1.90 -1.03 0.41
N ILE A 82 -1.05 -1.59 1.26
CA ILE A 82 0.13 -0.88 1.78
C ILE A 82 1.07 -0.50 0.62
N GLY A 83 1.27 -1.42 -0.32
CA GLY A 83 2.12 -1.21 -1.48
C GLY A 83 1.65 -0.07 -2.38
N GLU A 84 0.35 0.06 -2.58
CA GLU A 84 -0.27 1.15 -3.37
C GLU A 84 -0.07 2.53 -2.75
N LEU A 85 -0.01 2.60 -1.40
CA LEU A 85 0.27 3.85 -0.70
C LEU A 85 1.77 4.22 -0.71
N LEU A 86 2.65 3.22 -0.74
CA LEU A 86 4.09 3.44 -0.63
C LEU A 86 4.74 3.80 -1.96
N VAL A 87 4.31 3.17 -3.05
CA VAL A 87 5.03 3.23 -4.34
C VAL A 87 4.07 3.21 -5.50
N ASP A 88 4.16 4.24 -6.32
CA ASP A 88 3.52 4.26 -7.63
C ASP A 88 4.52 3.74 -8.68
N ILE A 89 4.25 2.53 -9.20
CA ILE A 89 5.14 1.86 -10.15
C ILE A 89 4.59 2.05 -11.57
N HIS A 90 5.34 2.79 -12.39
CA HIS A 90 5.03 2.98 -13.79
C HIS A 90 5.73 1.94 -14.66
N GLY A 91 4.97 0.96 -15.17
CA GLY A 91 5.44 -0.06 -16.11
C GLY A 91 4.52 -0.20 -17.32
N PRO A 92 4.94 -0.88 -18.40
CA PRO A 92 4.13 -1.00 -19.62
C PRO A 92 2.84 -1.83 -19.44
N HIS A 93 2.66 -2.48 -18.29
CA HIS A 93 1.49 -3.30 -17.96
C HIS A 93 0.98 -3.09 -16.52
N ASP A 94 1.54 -2.14 -15.79
CA ASP A 94 1.14 -1.86 -14.43
C ASP A 94 -0.04 -0.87 -14.41
N HIS A 95 -0.89 -0.99 -13.38
CA HIS A 95 -2.00 -0.07 -13.15
C HIS A 95 -1.43 1.34 -12.98
N GLN A 96 -1.66 2.16 -13.99
CA GLN A 96 -1.24 3.56 -13.96
C GLN A 96 -2.27 4.30 -13.11
N SER A 97 -1.94 4.64 -11.88
CA SER A 97 -2.77 5.48 -11.01
C SER A 97 -3.16 6.79 -11.70
N LEU A 98 -2.28 7.29 -12.59
CA LEU A 98 -2.54 8.46 -13.43
C LEU A 98 -3.61 8.27 -14.50
N LEU A 99 -4.11 7.05 -14.77
CA LEU A 99 -5.24 6.82 -15.65
C LEU A 99 -6.58 6.87 -14.91
N ASP A 100 -6.58 6.81 -13.58
CA ASP A 100 -7.77 6.99 -12.77
C ASP A 100 -8.12 8.47 -12.65
N ALA A 101 -9.33 8.84 -13.14
CA ALA A 101 -9.79 10.21 -13.14
C ALA A 101 -9.92 10.80 -11.71
N ALA A 102 -10.27 9.98 -10.72
CA ALA A 102 -10.34 10.40 -9.33
C ALA A 102 -8.94 10.73 -8.79
N ARG A 103 -7.96 9.91 -9.12
CA ARG A 103 -6.57 10.14 -8.72
C ARG A 103 -5.95 11.35 -9.42
N GLN A 104 -6.28 11.57 -10.70
CA GLN A 104 -5.88 12.79 -11.42
C GLN A 104 -6.40 14.05 -10.71
N LEU A 105 -7.66 14.03 -10.29
CA LEU A 105 -8.27 15.15 -9.57
C LEU A 105 -7.59 15.38 -8.22
N GLU A 106 -7.31 14.33 -7.46
CA GLU A 106 -6.59 14.43 -6.18
C GLU A 106 -5.20 15.05 -6.34
N ILE A 107 -4.44 14.63 -7.35
CA ILE A 107 -3.11 15.19 -7.64
C ILE A 107 -3.24 16.67 -8.04
N LEU A 108 -4.23 17.04 -8.83
CA LEU A 108 -4.47 18.41 -9.24
C LEU A 108 -4.86 19.28 -8.04
N ASP A 109 -5.75 18.80 -7.19
CA ASP A 109 -6.19 19.49 -5.97
C ASP A 109 -5.01 19.68 -5.00
N ALA A 110 -4.20 18.66 -4.80
CA ALA A 110 -3.00 18.73 -3.97
C ALA A 110 -1.97 19.74 -4.52
N TYR A 111 -1.75 19.74 -5.85
CA TYR A 111 -0.85 20.72 -6.49
C TYR A 111 -1.37 22.15 -6.34
N GLY A 112 -2.70 22.33 -6.43
CA GLY A 112 -3.36 23.62 -6.25
C GLY A 112 -3.54 24.05 -4.79
N HIS A 113 -3.17 23.20 -3.81
CA HIS A 113 -3.48 23.41 -2.38
C HIS A 113 -4.97 23.63 -2.11
N LEU A 114 -5.84 22.90 -2.83
CA LEU A 114 -7.29 23.05 -2.82
C LEU A 114 -8.00 22.12 -1.82
N ASP A 115 -7.28 21.32 -1.04
CA ASP A 115 -7.84 20.38 -0.07
C ASP A 115 -8.92 21.02 0.85
N PRO A 116 -8.73 22.22 1.41
CA PRO A 116 -9.74 22.85 2.26
C PRO A 116 -11.03 23.18 1.50
N LEU A 117 -10.94 23.62 0.24
CA LEU A 117 -12.10 23.92 -0.60
C LEU A 117 -12.83 22.64 -1.02
N ARG A 118 -12.11 21.56 -1.25
CA ARG A 118 -12.66 20.23 -1.55
C ARG A 118 -13.47 19.70 -0.36
N GLU A 119 -12.95 19.81 0.84
CA GLU A 119 -13.66 19.43 2.07
C GLU A 119 -14.94 20.25 2.27
N GLU A 120 -14.86 21.56 2.12
CA GLU A 120 -16.03 22.44 2.20
C GLU A 120 -17.11 22.08 1.16
N PHE A 121 -16.70 21.82 -0.08
CA PHE A 121 -17.60 21.39 -1.15
C PHE A 121 -18.25 20.04 -0.83
N ALA A 122 -17.49 19.07 -0.33
CA ALA A 122 -18.00 17.75 0.05
C ALA A 122 -19.05 17.86 1.17
N ASP A 123 -18.82 18.71 2.17
CA ASP A 123 -19.75 18.96 3.27
C ASP A 123 -21.04 19.63 2.79
N LEU A 124 -20.94 20.60 1.90
CA LEU A 124 -22.11 21.25 1.32
C LEU A 124 -22.94 20.28 0.47
N LEU A 125 -22.29 19.45 -0.31
CA LEU A 125 -22.96 18.43 -1.13
C LEU A 125 -23.66 17.38 -0.25
N LYS A 126 -23.04 16.97 0.85
CA LYS A 126 -23.63 16.05 1.82
C LYS A 126 -24.89 16.66 2.47
N LYS A 127 -24.85 17.94 2.86
CA LYS A 127 -26.01 18.65 3.41
C LYS A 127 -27.15 18.78 2.37
N LEU A 128 -26.82 19.07 1.11
CA LEU A 128 -27.80 19.13 0.03
C LEU A 128 -28.54 17.79 -0.15
N ARG A 129 -27.78 16.69 -0.21
CA ARG A 129 -28.35 15.34 -0.38
C ARG A 129 -29.21 14.87 0.81
N GLN A 130 -29.05 15.46 1.99
CA GLN A 130 -29.89 15.18 3.16
C GLN A 130 -31.21 15.96 3.16
N MET A 131 -31.33 16.98 2.32
CA MET A 131 -32.54 17.83 2.20
C MET A 131 -33.45 17.41 1.04
N GLU A 132 -32.99 16.52 0.17
CA GLU A 132 -33.78 15.87 -0.89
C GLU A 132 -34.42 14.56 -0.39
#